data_00ae2d3598ff095f1981023f5b3c946e
#
_entry.id   00ae2d3598ff095f1981023f5b3c946e
#
_cell.length_a   1.000
_cell.length_b   1.000
_cell.length_c   1.000
_cell.angle_alpha   90.00
_cell.angle_beta   90.00
_cell.angle_gamma   90.00
#
_symmetry.space_group_name_H-M   'P 1'
#
loop_
_entity.id
_entity.type
_entity.pdbx_description
1 polymer ?
#
loop_
_entity_poly.entity_id
_entity_poly.type
_entity_poly.pdbx_seq_one_letter_code
_entity_poly.pdbx_strand_id
1 'polypeptide(L)'
;MYYKCEKCGDFALSDMAKFSLKAAEIRERRKLSAVLRKRKIRGLGRIMIFHEKPSQELSNFPYPIYLLDDLLGEYPENISERLNESLINLGKLTDFPGDQLIISNKSMPLFFAQSDEVKEMEYIIKQLSQDGLIEVQIIDDSLTYEILPAYITVTVKGWNRIADLENISGSESKQVFVAMWFASEMDSAYKNAIATAVKEAGFDPIRIDKVEHNNKIDDEIIAKIKQSKFVIADFTGHRGGVYFEAGYAMGLGKPVIWTCREDDLTNLHFDTRQYSHIVWRDEMELKELLLNRIKATIN
;
A
#
# COMPACT_ATOMS: atom_id res chain seq x y z
N MET A 1 -21.76 1.62 14.69
CA MET A 1 -22.64 0.71 13.90
C MET A 1 -21.82 -0.03 12.87
N TYR A 2 -22.05 -1.33 12.69
CA TYR A 2 -21.34 -2.19 11.74
C TYR A 2 -22.07 -2.30 10.41
N TYR A 3 -21.34 -2.21 9.31
CA TYR A 3 -21.87 -2.30 7.95
C TYR A 3 -21.21 -3.46 7.21
N LYS A 4 -22.00 -4.25 6.52
CA LYS A 4 -21.56 -5.24 5.53
C LYS A 4 -21.96 -4.74 4.16
N CYS A 5 -20.99 -4.49 3.31
CA CYS A 5 -21.23 -4.02 1.96
C CYS A 5 -20.47 -4.90 0.96
N GLU A 6 -21.20 -5.55 0.05
CA GLU A 6 -20.56 -6.38 -0.98
C GLU A 6 -19.58 -5.60 -1.85
N LYS A 7 -19.79 -4.29 -2.01
CA LYS A 7 -18.91 -3.42 -2.81
C LYS A 7 -17.79 -2.81 -2.00
N CYS A 8 -18.13 -2.12 -0.90
CA CYS A 8 -17.17 -1.35 -0.11
C CYS A 8 -16.41 -2.20 0.93
N GLY A 9 -16.80 -3.45 1.16
CA GLY A 9 -16.27 -4.26 2.24
C GLY A 9 -16.98 -4.04 3.58
N ASP A 10 -16.40 -4.60 4.63
CA ASP A 10 -16.94 -4.56 5.98
C ASP A 10 -16.26 -3.45 6.77
N PHE A 11 -17.04 -2.56 7.38
CA PHE A 11 -16.54 -1.46 8.20
C PHE A 11 -17.52 -1.07 9.29
N ALA A 12 -17.04 -0.37 10.31
CA ALA A 12 -17.89 0.21 11.34
C ALA A 12 -17.78 1.74 11.33
N LEU A 13 -18.88 2.42 11.66
CA LEU A 13 -18.89 3.87 11.85
C LEU A 13 -19.20 4.19 13.31
N SER A 14 -18.48 5.17 13.88
CA SER A 14 -18.90 5.85 15.11
C SER A 14 -20.20 6.63 14.84
N ASP A 15 -20.95 6.95 15.90
CA ASP A 15 -22.19 7.71 15.74
C ASP A 15 -21.96 9.10 15.16
N MET A 16 -20.87 9.76 15.55
CA MET A 16 -20.45 11.06 15.01
C MET A 16 -20.09 10.95 13.53
N ALA A 17 -19.28 9.98 13.13
CA ALA A 17 -18.92 9.78 11.71
C ALA A 17 -20.17 9.47 10.86
N LYS A 18 -21.12 8.68 11.40
CA LYS A 18 -22.40 8.42 10.73
C LYS A 18 -23.24 9.69 10.58
N PHE A 19 -23.30 10.53 11.61
CA PHE A 19 -24.04 11.79 11.55
C PHE A 19 -23.40 12.73 10.53
N SER A 20 -22.09 12.88 10.55
CA SER A 20 -21.33 13.70 9.59
C SER A 20 -21.59 13.24 8.15
N LEU A 21 -21.50 11.93 7.86
CA LEU A 21 -21.77 11.38 6.53
C LEU A 21 -23.24 11.55 6.07
N LYS A 22 -24.21 11.58 7.00
CA LYS A 22 -25.60 11.86 6.64
C LYS A 22 -25.80 13.32 6.23
N ALA A 23 -25.11 14.24 6.88
CA ALA A 23 -25.14 15.66 6.56
C ALA A 23 -24.27 16.03 5.35
N ALA A 24 -23.29 15.18 5.01
CA ALA A 24 -22.35 15.39 3.93
C ALA A 24 -23.01 15.39 2.55
N GLU A 25 -22.43 16.11 1.62
CA GLU A 25 -22.82 16.08 0.22
C GLU A 25 -22.64 14.66 -0.39
N ILE A 26 -23.40 14.38 -1.45
CA ILE A 26 -23.34 13.10 -2.13
C ILE A 26 -21.92 12.79 -2.64
N ARG A 27 -21.19 13.82 -3.06
CA ARG A 27 -19.82 13.74 -3.53
C ARG A 27 -18.87 13.15 -2.48
N GLU A 28 -18.94 13.60 -1.23
CA GLU A 28 -18.09 13.05 -0.15
C GLU A 28 -18.41 11.60 0.16
N ARG A 29 -19.70 11.25 0.18
CA ARG A 29 -20.12 9.85 0.35
C ARG A 29 -19.62 8.95 -0.78
N ARG A 30 -19.55 9.48 -2.02
CA ARG A 30 -19.00 8.77 -3.17
C ARG A 30 -17.49 8.60 -3.04
N LYS A 31 -16.76 9.63 -2.62
CA LYS A 31 -15.33 9.54 -2.32
C LYS A 31 -15.04 8.44 -1.30
N LEU A 32 -15.73 8.43 -0.18
CA LEU A 32 -15.56 7.39 0.84
C LEU A 32 -15.88 6.00 0.28
N SER A 33 -16.95 5.85 -0.50
CA SER A 33 -17.31 4.56 -1.12
C SER A 33 -16.21 4.05 -2.05
N ALA A 34 -15.57 4.94 -2.83
CA ALA A 34 -14.48 4.58 -3.72
C ALA A 34 -13.20 4.17 -2.95
N VAL A 35 -12.85 4.91 -1.89
CA VAL A 35 -11.72 4.56 -1.00
C VAL A 35 -11.94 3.22 -0.32
N LEU A 36 -13.11 2.98 0.24
CA LEU A 36 -13.44 1.70 0.87
C LEU A 36 -13.43 0.55 -0.15
N ARG A 37 -13.91 0.78 -1.38
CA ARG A 37 -13.84 -0.22 -2.45
C ARG A 37 -12.40 -0.54 -2.83
N LYS A 38 -11.54 0.47 -2.99
CA LYS A 38 -10.10 0.31 -3.22
C LYS A 38 -9.47 -0.54 -2.11
N ARG A 39 -9.75 -0.24 -0.84
CA ARG A 39 -9.22 -0.98 0.31
C ARG A 39 -9.66 -2.44 0.29
N LYS A 40 -10.94 -2.72 -0.02
CA LYS A 40 -11.45 -4.09 -0.15
C LYS A 40 -10.73 -4.86 -1.25
N ILE A 41 -10.59 -4.28 -2.45
CA ILE A 41 -9.91 -4.89 -3.60
C ILE A 41 -8.46 -5.23 -3.27
N ARG A 42 -7.79 -4.39 -2.46
CA ARG A 42 -6.41 -4.59 -2.01
C ARG A 42 -6.27 -5.55 -0.82
N GLY A 43 -7.36 -6.16 -0.36
CA GLY A 43 -7.35 -7.08 0.76
C GLY A 43 -7.08 -6.42 2.12
N LEU A 44 -7.16 -5.09 2.21
CA LEU A 44 -7.02 -4.37 3.46
C LEU A 44 -8.23 -4.65 4.35
N GLY A 45 -8.01 -5.23 5.51
CA GLY A 45 -9.04 -5.77 6.39
C GLY A 45 -10.09 -4.78 6.86
N ARG A 46 -10.93 -5.23 7.82
CA ARG A 46 -11.99 -4.43 8.44
C ARG A 46 -11.42 -3.24 9.19
N ILE A 47 -12.14 -2.11 9.16
CA ILE A 47 -11.76 -0.88 9.85
C ILE A 47 -12.93 -0.29 10.63
N MET A 48 -12.60 0.56 11.60
CA MET A 48 -13.53 1.44 12.28
C MET A 48 -13.26 2.88 11.88
N ILE A 49 -14.31 3.61 11.51
CA ILE A 49 -14.21 4.99 11.04
C ILE A 49 -14.78 5.92 12.10
N PHE A 50 -13.98 6.83 12.55
CA PHE A 50 -14.33 7.86 13.52
C PHE A 50 -14.27 9.24 12.87
N HIS A 51 -15.06 10.17 13.40
CA HIS A 51 -14.95 11.58 13.00
C HIS A 51 -13.75 12.25 13.68
N GLU A 52 -13.55 11.93 14.95
CA GLU A 52 -12.44 12.41 15.77
C GLU A 52 -11.78 11.24 16.51
N LYS A 53 -10.52 11.43 16.92
CA LYS A 53 -9.78 10.40 17.65
C LYS A 53 -10.53 10.06 18.95
N PRO A 54 -10.84 8.79 19.22
CA PRO A 54 -11.53 8.41 20.44
C PRO A 54 -10.63 8.69 21.66
N SER A 55 -11.27 9.04 22.80
CA SER A 55 -10.58 9.27 24.09
C SER A 55 -10.12 7.97 24.75
N GLN A 56 -10.69 6.82 24.35
CA GLN A 56 -10.32 5.50 24.84
C GLN A 56 -9.03 5.03 24.18
N GLU A 57 -8.30 4.14 24.86
CA GLU A 57 -7.12 3.50 24.26
C GLU A 57 -7.49 2.72 23.00
N LEU A 58 -6.66 2.85 21.95
CA LEU A 58 -6.89 2.23 20.65
C LEU A 58 -6.93 0.70 20.71
N SER A 59 -6.23 0.10 21.67
CA SER A 59 -6.22 -1.34 21.98
C SER A 59 -7.59 -1.91 22.37
N ASN A 60 -8.52 -1.07 22.82
CA ASN A 60 -9.87 -1.50 23.22
C ASN A 60 -10.82 -1.72 22.04
N PHE A 61 -10.37 -1.45 20.81
CA PHE A 61 -11.20 -1.62 19.61
C PHE A 61 -10.82 -2.87 18.82
N PRO A 62 -11.80 -3.62 18.29
CA PRO A 62 -11.56 -4.91 17.61
C PRO A 62 -10.92 -4.77 16.22
N TYR A 63 -10.89 -3.56 15.65
CA TYR A 63 -10.34 -3.28 14.32
C TYR A 63 -9.57 -1.96 14.32
N PRO A 64 -8.62 -1.78 13.39
CA PRO A 64 -7.90 -0.52 13.23
C PRO A 64 -8.85 0.67 13.05
N ILE A 65 -8.52 1.78 13.71
CA ILE A 65 -9.29 3.02 13.64
C ILE A 65 -8.68 3.95 12.60
N TYR A 66 -9.54 4.50 11.76
CA TYR A 66 -9.22 5.57 10.81
C TYR A 66 -10.11 6.77 11.05
N LEU A 67 -9.59 7.95 10.89
CA LEU A 67 -10.41 9.15 10.87
C LEU A 67 -11.07 9.32 9.50
N LEU A 68 -12.28 9.86 9.49
CA LEU A 68 -13.03 10.07 8.26
C LEU A 68 -12.27 10.95 7.27
N ASP A 69 -11.66 12.03 7.76
CA ASP A 69 -10.91 12.98 6.93
C ASP A 69 -9.64 12.34 6.34
N ASP A 70 -8.95 11.50 7.10
CA ASP A 70 -7.78 10.75 6.61
C ASP A 70 -8.18 9.83 5.45
N LEU A 71 -9.29 9.11 5.59
CA LEU A 71 -9.81 8.24 4.52
C LEU A 71 -10.27 9.03 3.30
N LEU A 72 -10.92 10.18 3.49
CA LEU A 72 -11.29 11.06 2.38
C LEU A 72 -10.05 11.62 1.66
N GLY A 73 -8.96 11.85 2.40
CA GLY A 73 -7.65 12.24 1.87
C GLY A 73 -6.96 11.16 1.01
N GLU A 74 -7.33 9.86 1.17
CA GLU A 74 -6.83 8.78 0.30
C GLU A 74 -7.49 8.78 -1.11
N TYR A 75 -8.48 9.65 -1.33
CA TYR A 75 -9.17 9.74 -2.61
C TYR A 75 -8.30 10.47 -3.65
N PRO A 76 -8.11 9.89 -4.86
CA PRO A 76 -7.31 10.54 -5.91
C PRO A 76 -8.00 11.80 -6.44
N GLU A 77 -7.39 12.96 -6.23
CA GLU A 77 -8.01 14.25 -6.57
C GLU A 77 -7.89 14.58 -8.07
N ASN A 78 -6.79 14.23 -8.71
CA ASN A 78 -6.60 14.52 -10.13
C ASN A 78 -7.03 13.36 -11.03
N ILE A 79 -7.33 13.69 -12.30
CA ILE A 79 -7.85 12.71 -13.26
C ILE A 79 -6.82 11.63 -13.60
N SER A 80 -5.53 11.97 -13.66
CA SER A 80 -4.48 11.00 -13.97
C SER A 80 -4.36 9.93 -12.90
N GLU A 81 -4.45 10.31 -11.63
CA GLU A 81 -4.49 9.38 -10.50
C GLU A 81 -5.72 8.48 -10.55
N ARG A 82 -6.91 9.06 -10.86
CA ARG A 82 -8.15 8.27 -10.99
C ARG A 82 -8.06 7.25 -12.11
N LEU A 83 -7.51 7.62 -13.27
CA LEU A 83 -7.27 6.69 -14.37
C LEU A 83 -6.34 5.55 -13.94
N ASN A 84 -5.21 5.87 -13.32
CA ASN A 84 -4.24 4.89 -12.84
C ASN A 84 -4.84 3.95 -11.79
N GLU A 85 -5.51 4.50 -10.77
CA GLU A 85 -6.15 3.72 -9.71
C GLU A 85 -7.31 2.84 -10.23
N SER A 86 -8.09 3.36 -11.19
CA SER A 86 -9.14 2.59 -11.86
C SER A 86 -8.57 1.39 -12.62
N LEU A 87 -7.48 1.60 -13.35
CA LEU A 87 -6.80 0.53 -14.07
C LEU A 87 -6.25 -0.54 -13.11
N ILE A 88 -5.62 -0.12 -12.00
CA ILE A 88 -5.16 -1.05 -10.94
C ILE A 88 -6.35 -1.82 -10.34
N ASN A 89 -7.48 -1.15 -10.06
CA ASN A 89 -8.68 -1.80 -9.53
C ASN A 89 -9.20 -2.88 -10.50
N LEU A 90 -9.23 -2.60 -11.80
CA LEU A 90 -9.63 -3.57 -12.82
C LEU A 90 -8.69 -4.77 -12.82
N GLY A 91 -7.37 -4.56 -12.85
CA GLY A 91 -6.38 -5.64 -12.81
C GLY A 91 -6.46 -6.52 -11.56
N LYS A 92 -6.78 -5.93 -10.40
CA LYS A 92 -6.93 -6.70 -9.15
C LYS A 92 -8.24 -7.49 -9.05
N LEU A 93 -9.21 -7.19 -9.90
CA LEU A 93 -10.51 -7.90 -9.95
C LEU A 93 -10.53 -9.01 -10.99
N THR A 94 -9.59 -9.05 -11.92
CA THR A 94 -9.44 -10.13 -12.90
C THR A 94 -8.74 -11.34 -12.28
N ASP A 95 -9.26 -12.55 -12.56
CA ASP A 95 -8.67 -13.80 -12.08
C ASP A 95 -7.45 -14.21 -12.92
N PHE A 96 -7.43 -13.84 -14.20
CA PHE A 96 -6.31 -14.15 -15.12
C PHE A 96 -6.26 -13.11 -16.28
N PRO A 97 -5.11 -12.96 -16.97
CA PRO A 97 -5.01 -12.10 -18.15
C PRO A 97 -5.98 -12.53 -19.26
N GLY A 98 -6.84 -11.61 -19.70
CA GLY A 98 -7.90 -11.87 -20.69
C GLY A 98 -9.27 -12.13 -20.07
N ASP A 99 -9.38 -12.19 -18.74
CA ASP A 99 -10.66 -12.27 -18.06
C ASP A 99 -11.52 -11.02 -18.32
N GLN A 100 -12.84 -11.23 -18.42
CA GLN A 100 -13.83 -10.21 -18.74
C GLN A 100 -14.63 -9.78 -17.51
N LEU A 101 -14.45 -8.54 -17.10
CA LEU A 101 -15.20 -7.95 -15.98
C LEU A 101 -16.49 -7.32 -16.49
N ILE A 102 -17.62 -7.66 -15.88
CA ILE A 102 -18.90 -7.01 -16.16
C ILE A 102 -18.98 -5.70 -15.38
N ILE A 103 -19.05 -4.60 -16.08
CA ILE A 103 -19.18 -3.24 -15.52
C ILE A 103 -20.59 -2.71 -15.77
N SER A 104 -21.19 -2.13 -14.77
CA SER A 104 -22.52 -1.53 -14.78
C SER A 104 -22.53 -0.21 -14.00
N ASN A 105 -23.63 0.51 -13.99
CA ASN A 105 -23.81 1.75 -13.18
C ASN A 105 -23.47 1.57 -11.69
N LYS A 106 -23.56 0.33 -11.20
CA LYS A 106 -23.19 0.00 -9.80
C LYS A 106 -21.67 -0.05 -9.59
N SER A 107 -20.87 0.01 -10.65
CA SER A 107 -19.40 -0.08 -10.59
C SER A 107 -18.70 1.28 -10.39
N MET A 108 -19.43 2.38 -10.28
CA MET A 108 -18.89 3.73 -10.13
C MET A 108 -17.76 3.86 -9.09
N PRO A 109 -17.80 3.20 -7.91
CA PRO A 109 -16.70 3.28 -6.94
C PRO A 109 -15.37 2.71 -7.44
N LEU A 110 -15.36 1.81 -8.44
CA LEU A 110 -14.13 1.28 -9.03
C LEU A 110 -13.35 2.34 -9.80
N PHE A 111 -14.08 3.31 -10.36
CA PHE A 111 -13.58 4.35 -11.23
C PHE A 111 -13.44 5.71 -10.53
N PHE A 112 -13.59 5.75 -9.22
CA PHE A 112 -13.51 7.00 -8.45
C PHE A 112 -14.43 8.11 -8.97
N ALA A 113 -15.61 7.73 -9.48
CA ALA A 113 -16.63 8.69 -9.91
C ALA A 113 -17.27 9.38 -8.69
N GLN A 114 -17.36 10.71 -8.73
CA GLN A 114 -17.89 11.56 -7.66
C GLN A 114 -19.34 11.98 -7.90
N SER A 115 -19.75 12.06 -9.18
CA SER A 115 -21.08 12.49 -9.53
C SER A 115 -22.11 11.35 -9.37
N ASP A 116 -23.37 11.69 -9.32
CA ASP A 116 -24.46 10.71 -9.38
C ASP A 116 -24.68 10.15 -10.79
N GLU A 117 -24.16 10.86 -11.81
CA GLU A 117 -24.28 10.48 -13.18
C GLU A 117 -23.15 9.53 -13.60
N VAL A 118 -23.50 8.53 -14.37
CA VAL A 118 -22.52 7.55 -14.91
C VAL A 118 -21.52 8.18 -15.89
N LYS A 119 -21.79 9.36 -16.40
CA LYS A 119 -20.96 10.07 -17.41
C LYS A 119 -19.49 10.22 -16.99
N GLU A 120 -19.22 10.46 -15.71
CA GLU A 120 -17.84 10.56 -15.22
C GLU A 120 -17.13 9.21 -15.29
N MET A 121 -17.80 8.12 -14.90
CA MET A 121 -17.28 6.76 -15.04
C MET A 121 -17.07 6.39 -16.50
N GLU A 122 -18.03 6.69 -17.37
CA GLU A 122 -17.94 6.47 -18.83
C GLU A 122 -16.76 7.23 -19.43
N TYR A 123 -16.51 8.46 -18.98
CA TYR A 123 -15.34 9.24 -19.41
C TYR A 123 -14.05 8.51 -19.05
N ILE A 124 -13.91 8.01 -17.82
CA ILE A 124 -12.71 7.27 -17.37
C ILE A 124 -12.53 5.99 -18.20
N ILE A 125 -13.61 5.21 -18.41
CA ILE A 125 -13.59 4.00 -19.23
C ILE A 125 -13.14 4.33 -20.66
N LYS A 126 -13.70 5.40 -21.25
CA LYS A 126 -13.38 5.84 -22.59
C LYS A 126 -11.91 6.26 -22.73
N GLN A 127 -11.37 6.99 -21.77
CA GLN A 127 -9.95 7.38 -21.76
C GLN A 127 -9.03 6.14 -21.66
N LEU A 128 -9.30 5.22 -20.73
CA LEU A 128 -8.52 3.99 -20.62
C LEU A 128 -8.56 3.14 -21.89
N SER A 129 -9.71 3.12 -22.58
CA SER A 129 -9.86 2.41 -23.86
C SER A 129 -9.13 3.12 -25.00
N GLN A 130 -9.22 4.45 -25.10
CA GLN A 130 -8.50 5.25 -26.11
C GLN A 130 -6.99 5.14 -25.96
N ASP A 131 -6.50 5.05 -24.73
CA ASP A 131 -5.09 4.80 -24.43
C ASP A 131 -4.66 3.35 -24.72
N GLY A 132 -5.61 2.48 -25.09
CA GLY A 132 -5.38 1.07 -25.39
C GLY A 132 -5.05 0.23 -24.15
N LEU A 133 -5.40 0.70 -22.95
CA LEU A 133 -5.14 0.00 -21.68
C LEU A 133 -6.21 -1.03 -21.34
N ILE A 134 -7.44 -0.83 -21.86
CA ILE A 134 -8.56 -1.76 -21.75
C ILE A 134 -9.28 -1.91 -23.10
N GLU A 135 -9.92 -3.04 -23.30
CA GLU A 135 -10.91 -3.26 -24.33
C GLU A 135 -12.31 -3.22 -23.71
N VAL A 136 -13.26 -2.61 -24.44
CA VAL A 136 -14.65 -2.45 -23.99
C VAL A 136 -15.56 -3.09 -25.02
N GLN A 137 -16.39 -4.04 -24.59
CA GLN A 137 -17.42 -4.66 -25.40
C GLN A 137 -18.79 -4.37 -24.78
N ILE A 138 -19.63 -3.60 -25.48
CA ILE A 138 -20.98 -3.26 -25.05
C ILE A 138 -21.85 -4.53 -25.08
N ILE A 139 -22.62 -4.77 -24.00
CA ILE A 139 -23.43 -5.98 -23.86
C ILE A 139 -24.75 -5.86 -24.63
N ASP A 140 -25.33 -4.65 -24.70
CA ASP A 140 -26.59 -4.40 -25.39
C ASP A 140 -26.48 -3.12 -26.22
N ASP A 141 -26.36 -3.27 -27.53
CA ASP A 141 -26.21 -2.16 -28.50
C ASP A 141 -27.58 -1.64 -28.98
N SER A 142 -28.71 -2.15 -28.45
CA SER A 142 -30.03 -1.89 -29.00
C SER A 142 -30.68 -0.59 -28.54
N LEU A 143 -30.19 0.04 -27.49
CA LEU A 143 -30.81 1.23 -26.90
C LEU A 143 -29.78 2.18 -26.32
N THR A 144 -29.51 3.27 -27.02
CA THR A 144 -28.87 4.47 -26.48
C THR A 144 -27.33 4.57 -26.63
N TYR A 145 -26.87 5.80 -26.64
CA TYR A 145 -25.49 6.29 -26.62
C TYR A 145 -24.73 5.93 -25.30
N GLU A 146 -25.22 4.99 -24.50
CA GLU A 146 -24.61 4.56 -23.25
C GLU A 146 -23.67 3.38 -23.49
N ILE A 147 -22.47 3.45 -22.94
CA ILE A 147 -21.47 2.37 -23.05
C ILE A 147 -21.63 1.27 -21.98
N LEU A 148 -22.65 1.37 -21.14
CA LEU A 148 -22.91 0.43 -20.03
C LEU A 148 -24.30 -0.21 -20.16
N PRO A 149 -24.44 -1.50 -19.78
CA PRO A 149 -23.40 -2.38 -19.25
C PRO A 149 -22.42 -2.87 -20.29
N ALA A 150 -21.17 -3.14 -19.90
CA ALA A 150 -20.12 -3.59 -20.78
C ALA A 150 -19.23 -4.66 -20.16
N TYR A 151 -18.62 -5.50 -21.01
CA TYR A 151 -17.46 -6.29 -20.64
C TYR A 151 -16.21 -5.44 -20.81
N ILE A 152 -15.31 -5.50 -19.81
CA ILE A 152 -14.00 -4.85 -19.86
C ILE A 152 -12.91 -5.90 -19.70
N THR A 153 -11.94 -5.89 -20.61
CA THR A 153 -10.73 -6.71 -20.55
C THR A 153 -9.50 -5.80 -20.44
N VAL A 154 -8.60 -6.10 -19.51
CA VAL A 154 -7.31 -5.40 -19.41
C VAL A 154 -6.38 -5.93 -20.49
N THR A 155 -5.86 -5.03 -21.35
CA THR A 155 -4.95 -5.38 -22.44
C THR A 155 -3.53 -5.68 -21.93
N VAL A 156 -2.67 -6.22 -22.78
CA VAL A 156 -1.23 -6.38 -22.46
C VAL A 156 -0.59 -5.04 -22.12
N LYS A 157 -0.94 -3.96 -22.84
CA LYS A 157 -0.47 -2.60 -22.52
C LYS A 157 -0.97 -2.13 -21.15
N GLY A 158 -2.22 -2.47 -20.81
CA GLY A 158 -2.80 -2.20 -19.50
C GLY A 158 -2.05 -2.91 -18.37
N TRP A 159 -1.74 -4.19 -18.56
CA TRP A 159 -0.96 -4.97 -17.57
C TRP A 159 0.45 -4.43 -17.38
N ASN A 160 1.15 -4.04 -18.44
CA ASN A 160 2.46 -3.39 -18.34
C ASN A 160 2.35 -2.07 -17.58
N ARG A 161 1.31 -1.26 -17.85
CA ARG A 161 1.08 -0.01 -17.14
C ARG A 161 0.79 -0.24 -15.64
N ILE A 162 0.02 -1.28 -15.28
CA ILE A 162 -0.21 -1.65 -13.87
C ILE A 162 1.10 -2.00 -13.17
N ALA A 163 1.96 -2.81 -13.83
CA ALA A 163 3.26 -3.17 -13.28
C ALA A 163 4.14 -1.94 -13.04
N ASP A 164 4.18 -1.00 -13.98
CA ASP A 164 4.91 0.26 -13.82
C ASP A 164 4.37 1.08 -12.64
N LEU A 165 3.05 1.22 -12.52
CA LEU A 165 2.41 1.97 -11.43
C LEU A 165 2.65 1.33 -10.05
N GLU A 166 2.62 0.01 -9.95
CA GLU A 166 2.93 -0.70 -8.71
C GLU A 166 4.40 -0.53 -8.33
N ASN A 167 5.32 -0.47 -9.29
CA ASN A 167 6.73 -0.17 -9.06
C ASN A 167 6.96 1.29 -8.64
N ILE A 168 6.31 2.26 -9.31
CA ILE A 168 6.38 3.69 -9.00
C ILE A 168 5.85 3.98 -7.59
N SER A 169 4.72 3.38 -7.20
CA SER A 169 4.14 3.61 -5.86
C SER A 169 5.09 3.25 -4.73
N GLY A 170 5.97 2.25 -4.94
CA GLY A 170 7.03 1.92 -4.00
C GLY A 170 8.19 2.95 -4.02
N SER A 171 8.46 3.59 -5.16
CA SER A 171 9.56 4.55 -5.29
C SER A 171 9.24 5.94 -4.72
N GLU A 172 7.98 6.36 -4.73
CA GLU A 172 7.53 7.63 -4.12
C GLU A 172 7.23 7.51 -2.61
N SER A 173 7.22 6.31 -2.09
CA SER A 173 6.97 6.06 -0.67
C SER A 173 8.04 6.69 0.21
N LYS A 174 7.66 7.28 1.33
CA LYS A 174 8.59 7.65 2.41
C LYS A 174 8.86 6.50 3.37
N GLN A 175 8.13 5.39 3.26
CA GLN A 175 8.28 4.24 4.13
C GLN A 175 9.59 3.51 3.85
N VAL A 176 10.28 3.10 4.91
CA VAL A 176 11.48 2.28 4.90
C VAL A 176 11.24 1.04 5.75
N PHE A 177 11.34 -0.13 5.16
CA PHE A 177 11.24 -1.37 5.91
C PHE A 177 12.56 -1.69 6.59
N VAL A 178 12.50 -2.02 7.89
CA VAL A 178 13.69 -2.39 8.67
C VAL A 178 13.59 -3.88 9.02
N ALA A 179 14.39 -4.66 8.32
CA ALA A 179 14.60 -6.09 8.55
C ALA A 179 15.73 -6.27 9.56
N MET A 180 15.47 -6.78 10.76
CA MET A 180 16.47 -6.96 11.78
C MET A 180 16.05 -8.00 12.83
N TRP A 181 16.98 -8.42 13.66
CA TRP A 181 16.68 -9.27 14.79
C TRP A 181 15.87 -8.52 15.86
N PHE A 182 14.74 -9.13 16.33
CA PHE A 182 13.84 -8.56 17.36
C PHE A 182 14.24 -8.96 18.79
N ALA A 183 15.51 -9.03 19.09
CA ALA A 183 15.97 -9.22 20.47
C ALA A 183 15.98 -7.88 21.22
N SER A 184 15.72 -7.92 22.52
CA SER A 184 15.74 -6.71 23.38
C SER A 184 17.08 -5.96 23.32
N GLU A 185 18.19 -6.67 23.10
CA GLU A 185 19.52 -6.08 22.92
C GLU A 185 19.65 -5.23 21.64
N MET A 186 18.79 -5.45 20.65
CA MET A 186 18.77 -4.70 19.39
C MET A 186 17.76 -3.54 19.41
N ASP A 187 16.95 -3.41 20.45
CA ASP A 187 15.93 -2.36 20.53
C ASP A 187 16.53 -0.97 20.61
N SER A 188 17.66 -0.81 21.29
CA SER A 188 18.36 0.47 21.38
C SER A 188 18.99 0.84 20.04
N ALA A 189 19.61 -0.11 19.34
CA ALA A 189 20.15 0.09 17.98
C ALA A 189 19.04 0.48 16.99
N TYR A 190 17.87 -0.14 17.08
CA TYR A 190 16.71 0.30 16.27
C TYR A 190 16.28 1.73 16.60
N LYS A 191 15.98 2.02 17.88
CA LYS A 191 15.39 3.30 18.28
C LYS A 191 16.35 4.48 18.13
N ASN A 192 17.58 4.31 18.61
CA ASN A 192 18.55 5.41 18.72
C ASN A 192 19.39 5.60 17.44
N ALA A 193 19.62 4.54 16.67
CA ALA A 193 20.41 4.61 15.45
C ALA A 193 19.54 4.52 14.18
N ILE A 194 18.96 3.36 13.89
CA ILE A 194 18.31 3.11 12.60
C ILE A 194 17.10 4.03 12.40
N ALA A 195 16.14 4.03 13.32
CA ALA A 195 14.93 4.83 13.19
C ALA A 195 15.24 6.34 13.20
N THR A 196 16.25 6.76 13.95
CA THR A 196 16.68 8.16 13.99
C THR A 196 17.32 8.59 12.68
N ALA A 197 18.27 7.80 12.12
CA ALA A 197 18.89 8.08 10.84
C ALA A 197 17.88 8.15 9.69
N VAL A 198 16.92 7.22 9.66
CA VAL A 198 15.86 7.19 8.64
C VAL A 198 15.00 8.46 8.72
N LYS A 199 14.56 8.85 9.92
CA LYS A 199 13.77 10.07 10.13
C LYS A 199 14.54 11.36 9.78
N GLU A 200 15.81 11.45 10.16
CA GLU A 200 16.67 12.59 9.81
C GLU A 200 16.94 12.67 8.29
N ALA A 201 16.84 11.54 7.59
CA ALA A 201 16.90 11.51 6.12
C ALA A 201 15.54 11.85 5.45
N GLY A 202 14.47 12.09 6.23
CA GLY A 202 13.16 12.46 5.70
C GLY A 202 12.24 11.29 5.37
N PHE A 203 12.52 10.09 5.90
CA PHE A 203 11.75 8.87 5.68
C PHE A 203 11.11 8.34 6.97
N ASP A 204 10.16 7.40 6.81
CA ASP A 204 9.39 6.81 7.90
C ASP A 204 9.81 5.34 8.10
N PRO A 205 10.54 5.00 9.17
CA PRO A 205 10.96 3.64 9.44
C PRO A 205 9.80 2.78 9.95
N ILE A 206 9.65 1.59 9.39
CA ILE A 206 8.70 0.60 9.85
C ILE A 206 9.41 -0.72 10.18
N ARG A 207 9.15 -1.25 11.37
CA ARG A 207 9.61 -2.57 11.84
C ARG A 207 8.37 -3.35 12.29
N ILE A 208 8.21 -4.58 11.80
CA ILE A 208 7.09 -5.44 12.19
C ILE A 208 7.58 -6.35 13.30
N ASP A 209 7.27 -6.00 14.54
CA ASP A 209 7.52 -6.85 15.69
C ASP A 209 6.55 -8.03 15.66
N LYS A 210 7.04 -9.24 15.96
CA LYS A 210 6.20 -10.44 16.04
C LYS A 210 5.14 -10.25 17.13
N VAL A 211 3.94 -9.85 16.77
CA VAL A 211 2.76 -10.11 17.57
C VAL A 211 2.37 -11.55 17.28
N GLU A 212 2.24 -12.38 18.31
CA GLU A 212 1.89 -13.81 18.24
C GLU A 212 0.53 -14.00 17.57
N HIS A 213 0.48 -14.06 16.24
CA HIS A 213 -0.69 -14.56 15.51
C HIS A 213 -0.26 -15.32 14.25
N ASN A 214 -0.66 -16.57 14.20
CA ASN A 214 -0.47 -17.54 13.12
C ASN A 214 -0.80 -16.98 11.72
N ASN A 215 0.05 -17.26 10.75
CA ASN A 215 -0.16 -17.26 9.28
C ASN A 215 -0.46 -15.92 8.56
N LYS A 216 -0.53 -14.77 9.23
CA LYS A 216 -0.75 -13.46 8.57
C LYS A 216 0.45 -12.51 8.58
N ILE A 217 1.50 -12.86 9.33
CA ILE A 217 2.69 -11.99 9.48
C ILE A 217 3.49 -11.96 8.19
N ASP A 218 3.62 -13.08 7.49
CA ASP A 218 4.40 -13.18 6.25
C ASP A 218 3.79 -12.32 5.15
N ASP A 219 2.45 -12.34 5.01
CA ASP A 219 1.73 -11.50 4.03
C ASP A 219 1.89 -10.00 4.33
N GLU A 220 1.88 -9.63 5.62
CA GLU A 220 2.08 -8.24 6.04
C GLU A 220 3.52 -7.77 5.77
N ILE A 221 4.52 -8.59 6.09
CA ILE A 221 5.93 -8.31 5.78
C ILE A 221 6.12 -8.08 4.28
N ILE A 222 5.61 -8.99 3.45
CA ILE A 222 5.63 -8.89 1.99
C ILE A 222 4.98 -7.58 1.51
N ALA A 223 3.80 -7.26 2.04
CA ALA A 223 3.08 -6.03 1.69
C ALA A 223 3.87 -4.77 2.08
N LYS A 224 4.49 -4.76 3.28
CA LYS A 224 5.28 -3.62 3.76
C LYS A 224 6.58 -3.45 2.99
N ILE A 225 7.26 -4.55 2.63
CA ILE A 225 8.44 -4.46 1.75
C ILE A 225 8.06 -3.88 0.39
N LYS A 226 6.95 -4.34 -0.22
CA LYS A 226 6.45 -3.79 -1.49
C LYS A 226 6.15 -2.29 -1.42
N GLN A 227 5.57 -1.83 -0.33
CA GLN A 227 5.20 -0.42 -0.11
C GLN A 227 6.40 0.48 0.23
N SER A 228 7.53 -0.09 0.65
CA SER A 228 8.71 0.68 1.06
C SER A 228 9.52 1.19 -0.12
N LYS A 229 10.13 2.37 0.02
CA LYS A 229 11.07 2.93 -0.96
C LYS A 229 12.34 2.10 -1.03
N PHE A 230 12.89 1.74 0.11
CA PHE A 230 14.07 0.87 0.26
C PHE A 230 13.97 0.05 1.55
N VAL A 231 14.90 -0.87 1.72
CA VAL A 231 14.99 -1.74 2.90
C VAL A 231 16.33 -1.52 3.59
N ILE A 232 16.33 -1.48 4.91
CA ILE A 232 17.53 -1.61 5.74
C ILE A 232 17.51 -3.01 6.31
N ALA A 233 18.56 -3.79 6.06
CA ALA A 233 18.70 -5.16 6.54
C ALA A 233 19.90 -5.27 7.48
N ASP A 234 19.65 -5.43 8.77
CA ASP A 234 20.67 -5.65 9.78
C ASP A 234 20.86 -7.14 10.05
N PHE A 235 22.04 -7.64 9.74
CA PHE A 235 22.38 -9.07 9.80
C PHE A 235 22.96 -9.51 11.15
N THR A 236 23.01 -8.63 12.15
CA THR A 236 23.38 -9.00 13.52
C THR A 236 22.49 -10.14 14.01
N GLY A 237 23.10 -11.20 14.56
CA GLY A 237 22.40 -12.39 15.01
C GLY A 237 21.95 -13.37 13.90
N HIS A 238 22.29 -13.13 12.64
CA HIS A 238 22.14 -14.04 11.49
C HIS A 238 20.74 -14.67 11.32
N ARG A 239 19.68 -13.88 11.48
CA ARG A 239 18.29 -14.37 11.38
C ARG A 239 17.89 -14.67 9.94
N GLY A 240 17.44 -15.89 9.67
CA GLY A 240 17.02 -16.33 8.33
C GLY A 240 15.93 -15.46 7.71
N GLY A 241 15.01 -14.90 8.52
CA GLY A 241 13.99 -13.95 8.08
C GLY A 241 14.59 -12.70 7.44
N VAL A 242 15.67 -12.14 8.01
CA VAL A 242 16.35 -10.96 7.46
C VAL A 242 16.94 -11.25 6.07
N TYR A 243 17.54 -12.44 5.88
CA TYR A 243 18.05 -12.87 4.58
C TYR A 243 16.94 -12.99 3.53
N PHE A 244 15.80 -13.58 3.93
CA PHE A 244 14.61 -13.68 3.06
C PHE A 244 14.08 -12.30 2.68
N GLU A 245 13.89 -11.41 3.65
CA GLU A 245 13.35 -10.05 3.47
C GLU A 245 14.25 -9.20 2.57
N ALA A 246 15.56 -9.24 2.80
CA ALA A 246 16.56 -8.57 1.95
C ALA A 246 16.56 -9.11 0.52
N GLY A 247 16.58 -10.45 0.36
CA GLY A 247 16.54 -11.11 -0.94
C GLY A 247 15.25 -10.81 -1.70
N TYR A 248 14.11 -10.79 -1.00
CA TYR A 248 12.81 -10.45 -1.59
C TYR A 248 12.78 -8.99 -2.07
N ALA A 249 13.29 -8.05 -1.26
CA ALA A 249 13.40 -6.64 -1.66
C ALA A 249 14.28 -6.46 -2.91
N MET A 250 15.42 -7.15 -2.97
CA MET A 250 16.29 -7.15 -4.15
C MET A 250 15.61 -7.72 -5.40
N GLY A 251 14.85 -8.82 -5.25
CA GLY A 251 14.07 -9.42 -6.33
C GLY A 251 12.98 -8.48 -6.87
N LEU A 252 12.51 -7.52 -6.07
CA LEU A 252 11.63 -6.43 -6.47
C LEU A 252 12.37 -5.21 -7.07
N GLY A 253 13.70 -5.26 -7.20
CA GLY A 253 14.51 -4.13 -7.66
C GLY A 253 14.63 -2.99 -6.64
N LYS A 254 14.29 -3.22 -5.37
CA LYS A 254 14.39 -2.19 -4.33
C LYS A 254 15.82 -2.08 -3.80
N PRO A 255 16.30 -0.86 -3.50
CA PRO A 255 17.56 -0.68 -2.82
C PRO A 255 17.55 -1.37 -1.45
N VAL A 256 18.64 -2.06 -1.12
CA VAL A 256 18.85 -2.66 0.21
C VAL A 256 20.13 -2.11 0.80
N ILE A 257 20.04 -1.49 1.98
CA ILE A 257 21.21 -1.05 2.76
C ILE A 257 21.50 -2.15 3.77
N TRP A 258 22.71 -2.71 3.66
CA TRP A 258 23.20 -3.83 4.45
C TRP A 258 23.93 -3.31 5.66
N THR A 259 23.58 -3.77 6.87
CA THR A 259 24.28 -3.43 8.11
C THR A 259 24.60 -4.69 8.92
N CYS A 260 25.65 -4.67 9.70
CA CYS A 260 25.99 -5.76 10.62
C CYS A 260 26.90 -5.22 11.71
N ARG A 261 26.69 -5.68 12.95
CA ARG A 261 27.58 -5.37 14.06
C ARG A 261 28.94 -6.04 13.85
N GLU A 262 30.01 -5.37 14.21
CA GLU A 262 31.39 -5.80 13.94
C GLU A 262 31.71 -7.19 14.50
N ASP A 263 31.24 -7.51 15.71
CA ASP A 263 31.46 -8.79 16.37
C ASP A 263 30.75 -9.98 15.69
N ASP A 264 29.71 -9.71 14.89
CA ASP A 264 28.96 -10.71 14.13
C ASP A 264 29.39 -10.84 12.66
N LEU A 265 30.26 -9.96 12.20
CA LEU A 265 30.66 -9.89 10.78
C LEU A 265 31.28 -11.19 10.24
N THR A 266 32.06 -11.89 11.07
CA THR A 266 32.74 -13.13 10.70
C THR A 266 31.77 -14.29 10.45
N ASN A 267 30.58 -14.22 11.01
CA ASN A 267 29.53 -15.24 10.92
C ASN A 267 28.58 -15.01 9.75
N LEU A 268 28.70 -13.90 8.99
CA LEU A 268 27.88 -13.63 7.81
C LEU A 268 27.94 -14.78 6.80
N HIS A 269 26.78 -15.12 6.23
CA HIS A 269 26.71 -16.10 5.16
C HIS A 269 27.61 -15.70 3.99
N PHE A 270 28.36 -16.63 3.43
CA PHE A 270 29.39 -16.35 2.41
C PHE A 270 28.81 -15.64 1.17
N ASP A 271 27.57 -15.95 0.77
CA ASP A 271 26.90 -15.32 -0.36
C ASP A 271 26.61 -13.83 -0.15
N THR A 272 26.52 -13.38 1.11
CA THR A 272 26.21 -11.97 1.42
C THR A 272 27.44 -11.14 1.70
N ARG A 273 28.61 -11.73 1.86
CA ARG A 273 29.87 -11.02 2.10
C ARG A 273 30.33 -10.13 0.93
N GLN A 274 29.81 -10.39 -0.27
CA GLN A 274 30.08 -9.56 -1.44
C GLN A 274 29.37 -8.20 -1.43
N TYR A 275 28.34 -8.04 -0.60
CA TYR A 275 27.62 -6.77 -0.48
C TYR A 275 28.35 -5.82 0.47
N SER A 276 28.30 -4.52 0.16
CA SER A 276 28.91 -3.47 0.99
C SER A 276 28.11 -3.24 2.26
N HIS A 277 28.48 -3.93 3.33
CA HIS A 277 27.87 -3.74 4.64
C HIS A 277 28.37 -2.47 5.32
N ILE A 278 27.48 -1.76 6.00
CA ILE A 278 27.83 -0.82 7.06
C ILE A 278 28.15 -1.68 8.28
N VAL A 279 29.43 -1.76 8.62
CA VAL A 279 29.91 -2.43 9.83
C VAL A 279 29.92 -1.41 10.96
N TRP A 280 29.29 -1.74 12.08
CA TRP A 280 29.12 -0.82 13.19
C TRP A 280 29.53 -1.43 14.53
N ARG A 281 30.05 -0.60 15.42
CA ARG A 281 30.52 -0.97 16.77
C ARG A 281 29.57 -0.47 17.85
N ASP A 282 28.99 0.69 17.62
CA ASP A 282 28.03 1.32 18.52
C ASP A 282 26.92 2.04 17.75
N GLU A 283 25.90 2.48 18.47
CA GLU A 283 24.69 3.09 17.88
C GLU A 283 24.97 4.45 17.22
N MET A 284 25.95 5.20 17.74
CA MET A 284 26.29 6.52 17.18
C MET A 284 26.96 6.36 15.80
N GLU A 285 27.89 5.42 15.70
CA GLU A 285 28.54 5.06 14.44
C GLU A 285 27.53 4.53 13.42
N LEU A 286 26.63 3.61 13.85
CA LEU A 286 25.56 3.10 12.98
C LEU A 286 24.70 4.24 12.44
N LYS A 287 24.23 5.14 13.31
CA LYS A 287 23.40 6.28 12.92
C LYS A 287 24.07 7.14 11.87
N GLU A 288 25.31 7.54 12.11
CA GLU A 288 26.06 8.43 11.21
C GLU A 288 26.30 7.78 9.85
N LEU A 289 26.83 6.55 9.83
CA LEU A 289 27.12 5.82 8.60
C LEU A 289 25.85 5.53 7.79
N LEU A 290 24.76 5.17 8.47
CA LEU A 290 23.48 4.89 7.82
C LEU A 290 22.86 6.17 7.22
N LEU A 291 22.85 7.28 7.96
CA LEU A 291 22.35 8.56 7.46
C LEU A 291 23.13 9.01 6.22
N ASN A 292 24.45 8.90 6.24
CA ASN A 292 25.31 9.25 5.10
C ASN A 292 25.03 8.33 3.90
N ARG A 293 24.86 7.02 4.12
CA ARG A 293 24.52 6.06 3.05
C ARG A 293 23.17 6.37 2.44
N ILE A 294 22.14 6.63 3.25
CA ILE A 294 20.81 6.98 2.74
C ILE A 294 20.89 8.23 1.86
N LYS A 295 21.51 9.30 2.36
CA LYS A 295 21.66 10.56 1.59
C LYS A 295 22.46 10.43 0.29
N ALA A 296 23.41 9.49 0.25
CA ALA A 296 24.25 9.27 -0.91
C ALA A 296 23.64 8.36 -1.98
N THR A 297 22.73 7.43 -1.58
CA THR A 297 22.29 6.33 -2.47
C THR A 297 20.78 6.29 -2.72
N ILE A 298 19.98 6.99 -1.91
CA ILE A 298 18.52 6.99 -2.05
C ILE A 298 18.08 8.38 -2.55
N ASN A 299 17.54 8.42 -3.76
CA ASN A 299 17.03 9.63 -4.42
C ASN A 299 15.51 9.77 -4.21
#